data_d9673b36248580c21a20759b566f6f90
#
_entry.id   d9673b36248580c21a20759b566f6f90
#
_cell.length_a   1.000
_cell.length_b   1.000
_cell.length_c   1.000
_cell.angle_alpha   90.00
_cell.angle_beta   90.00
_cell.angle_gamma   90.00
#
_symmetry.space_group_name_H-M   'P 1'
#
loop_
_entity.id
_entity.type
_entity.pdbx_description
1 polymer ?
#
loop_
_entity_poly.entity_id
_entity_poly.type
_entity_poly.pdbx_seq_one_letter_code
_entity_poly.pdbx_strand_id
1 'polypeptide(L)'
;RNYCTYFDKNYVVRALTLLDSLRRFGGEFKLYALCLDEQSLFVIQALGKDNVVPIQISELETYDPELAATKATRSLIEYYFTITPCWPLYLFDTFKKIEQITYLDADLYFFSDPETVFAEIDKASIALSPHNFSPDYAEDIVYGKYNTGWITWWRDENGLAALKWYRESCIEWCYDRLEGDRFADQKYLEEIAGFPGAEDIEHIGVNISEWSCNNYEFTLDDNDTPLVDGKPLVCYHFQRFWVANNNSVDTVIPERHKNPGSVVMRHVFEPYFNRLDYFLDLVRKIYPEASLEEIKRGNPFPDPHLDKDLQYSKASNGKNSAWSAASVLQARVDQWNRMQSSLQSDSPIGQTVGDHQVYTTFGYVLGLAAQGKSKVSILDWGGAFGHFLLYGKRLFPKLSIDYTCKELPLLAEQGKLANREAKFVDNDEVAFSRCYDLVFANSSLQYSDDWVETLIGLVSATSTWLFISRIHLVSNIVSQIYSDRAYESDVQVWAINRNDFLETSRKCGLVKRHEMHTFENLPSPFGELKGRSFLFEKLN
;
A
#
# COMPACT_ATOMS: atom_id res chain seq x y z
N ARG A 1 11.47 -29.80 -13.08
CA ARG A 1 10.68 -28.79 -13.77
C ARG A 1 11.45 -27.49 -13.92
N ASN A 2 11.08 -26.64 -14.89
CA ASN A 2 11.63 -25.32 -15.07
C ASN A 2 10.53 -24.30 -14.83
N TYR A 3 10.77 -23.41 -13.87
CA TYR A 3 9.89 -22.29 -13.54
C TYR A 3 10.61 -20.98 -13.86
N CYS A 4 9.84 -19.94 -14.17
CA CYS A 4 10.37 -18.59 -14.27
C CYS A 4 9.43 -17.60 -13.58
N THR A 5 10.01 -16.57 -13.02
CA THR A 5 9.30 -15.46 -12.37
C THR A 5 10.12 -14.18 -12.53
N TYR A 6 9.51 -13.03 -12.28
CA TYR A 6 10.23 -11.77 -12.19
C TYR A 6 9.73 -10.96 -11.00
N PHE A 7 10.59 -10.13 -10.46
CA PHE A 7 10.27 -9.29 -9.29
C PHE A 7 11.31 -8.18 -9.13
N ASP A 8 10.87 -7.11 -8.49
CA ASP A 8 11.72 -6.04 -8.01
C ASP A 8 12.02 -6.19 -6.50
N LYS A 9 12.71 -5.20 -5.93
CA LYS A 9 13.04 -5.15 -4.49
C LYS A 9 11.82 -5.23 -3.56
N ASN A 10 10.64 -4.78 -4.00
CA ASN A 10 9.42 -4.78 -3.18
C ASN A 10 8.77 -6.18 -3.17
N TYR A 11 9.01 -6.97 -4.20
CA TYR A 11 8.48 -8.33 -4.34
C TYR A 11 9.47 -9.45 -4.01
N VAL A 12 10.75 -9.14 -3.77
CA VAL A 12 11.78 -10.16 -3.50
C VAL A 12 11.47 -11.05 -2.29
N VAL A 13 10.78 -10.53 -1.27
CA VAL A 13 10.35 -11.33 -0.10
C VAL A 13 9.28 -12.36 -0.51
N ARG A 14 8.34 -11.97 -1.38
CA ARG A 14 7.33 -12.87 -1.94
C ARG A 14 7.99 -13.93 -2.82
N ALA A 15 8.93 -13.55 -3.67
CA ALA A 15 9.70 -14.49 -4.51
C ALA A 15 10.48 -15.52 -3.68
N LEU A 16 11.10 -15.13 -2.57
CA LEU A 16 11.74 -16.05 -1.63
C LEU A 16 10.73 -16.99 -0.95
N THR A 17 9.53 -16.49 -0.68
CA THR A 17 8.44 -17.28 -0.11
C THR A 17 7.89 -18.29 -1.11
N LEU A 18 7.71 -17.91 -2.38
CA LEU A 18 7.42 -18.82 -3.49
C LEU A 18 8.50 -19.91 -3.60
N LEU A 19 9.77 -19.51 -3.64
CA LEU A 19 10.92 -20.44 -3.74
C LEU A 19 10.95 -21.45 -2.59
N ASP A 20 10.66 -21.01 -1.35
CA ASP A 20 10.58 -21.89 -0.19
C ASP A 20 9.46 -22.94 -0.33
N SER A 21 8.30 -22.53 -0.82
CA SER A 21 7.19 -23.45 -1.07
C SER A 21 7.51 -24.45 -2.19
N LEU A 22 8.13 -24.02 -3.28
CA LEU A 22 8.60 -24.91 -4.33
C LEU A 22 9.62 -25.92 -3.82
N ARG A 23 10.52 -25.55 -2.90
CA ARG A 23 11.47 -26.48 -2.28
C ARG A 23 10.82 -27.53 -1.41
N ARG A 24 9.66 -27.22 -0.84
CA ARG A 24 8.90 -28.16 0.00
C ARG A 24 8.09 -29.14 -0.82
N PHE A 25 7.52 -28.66 -1.92
CA PHE A 25 6.49 -29.42 -2.65
C PHE A 25 6.83 -29.68 -4.11
N GLY A 26 7.73 -28.93 -4.72
CA GLY A 26 7.95 -28.91 -6.18
C GLY A 26 8.95 -29.96 -6.70
N GLY A 27 9.43 -30.89 -5.89
CA GLY A 27 10.40 -31.90 -6.31
C GLY A 27 11.71 -31.31 -6.85
N GLU A 28 12.26 -31.89 -7.94
CA GLU A 28 13.43 -31.34 -8.63
C GLU A 28 13.02 -30.24 -9.60
N PHE A 29 13.55 -29.02 -9.39
CA PHE A 29 13.26 -27.88 -10.23
C PHE A 29 14.41 -26.90 -10.38
N LYS A 30 14.31 -26.02 -11.38
CA LYS A 30 15.05 -24.76 -11.51
C LYS A 30 14.08 -23.60 -11.60
N LEU A 31 14.38 -22.54 -10.85
CA LEU A 31 13.66 -21.26 -10.92
C LEU A 31 14.57 -20.21 -11.58
N TYR A 32 14.19 -19.76 -12.77
CA TYR A 32 14.84 -18.65 -13.45
C TYR A 32 14.20 -17.36 -12.93
N ALA A 33 14.98 -16.58 -12.19
CA ALA A 33 14.51 -15.39 -11.49
C ALA A 33 15.03 -14.12 -12.19
N LEU A 34 14.16 -13.41 -12.89
CA LEU A 34 14.49 -12.12 -13.47
C LEU A 34 14.40 -11.03 -12.40
N CYS A 35 15.53 -10.45 -12.04
CA CYS A 35 15.66 -9.39 -11.05
C CYS A 35 15.55 -8.03 -11.75
N LEU A 36 14.54 -7.26 -11.40
CA LEU A 36 14.20 -5.99 -12.07
C LEU A 36 15.02 -4.80 -11.57
N ASP A 37 15.77 -4.99 -10.48
CA ASP A 37 16.68 -4.01 -9.91
C ASP A 37 17.90 -4.68 -9.25
N GLU A 38 18.92 -3.89 -8.92
CA GLU A 38 20.15 -4.38 -8.29
C GLU A 38 19.90 -4.95 -6.88
N GLN A 39 18.93 -4.40 -6.15
CA GLN A 39 18.61 -4.82 -4.79
C GLN A 39 18.00 -6.23 -4.81
N SER A 40 17.04 -6.50 -5.68
CA SER A 40 16.44 -7.83 -5.84
C SER A 40 17.47 -8.86 -6.29
N LEU A 41 18.38 -8.49 -7.22
CA LEU A 41 19.48 -9.33 -7.64
C LEU A 41 20.41 -9.66 -6.46
N PHE A 42 20.82 -8.67 -5.70
CA PHE A 42 21.68 -8.86 -4.53
C PHE A 42 21.04 -9.80 -3.50
N VAL A 43 19.78 -9.59 -3.17
CA VAL A 43 19.04 -10.40 -2.20
C VAL A 43 18.89 -11.84 -2.67
N ILE A 44 18.50 -12.06 -3.93
CA ILE A 44 18.30 -13.42 -4.45
C ILE A 44 19.61 -14.19 -4.61
N GLN A 45 20.72 -13.53 -4.94
CA GLN A 45 22.06 -14.14 -4.96
C GLN A 45 22.48 -14.56 -3.54
N ALA A 46 22.19 -13.74 -2.52
CA ALA A 46 22.56 -14.05 -1.14
C ALA A 46 21.69 -15.17 -0.52
N LEU A 47 20.40 -15.22 -0.82
CA LEU A 47 19.43 -16.08 -0.16
C LEU A 47 18.80 -17.16 -1.05
N GLY A 48 18.90 -17.03 -2.37
CA GLY A 48 18.24 -17.90 -3.34
C GLY A 48 18.77 -19.33 -3.42
N LYS A 49 20.05 -19.58 -3.17
CA LYS A 49 20.73 -20.90 -3.19
C LYS A 49 20.58 -21.68 -4.51
N ASP A 50 20.83 -23.00 -4.46
CA ASP A 50 21.18 -23.85 -5.60
C ASP A 50 20.12 -24.04 -6.69
N ASN A 51 18.82 -23.86 -6.38
CA ASN A 51 17.74 -24.08 -7.35
C ASN A 51 17.40 -22.83 -8.19
N VAL A 52 18.08 -21.70 -7.94
CA VAL A 52 17.76 -20.42 -8.58
C VAL A 52 18.84 -20.01 -9.56
N VAL A 53 18.41 -19.54 -10.71
CA VAL A 53 19.25 -18.89 -11.71
C VAL A 53 18.85 -17.42 -11.78
N PRO A 54 19.55 -16.53 -11.04
CA PRO A 54 19.24 -15.10 -11.07
C PRO A 54 19.76 -14.46 -12.35
N ILE A 55 18.94 -13.65 -12.99
CA ILE A 55 19.26 -12.94 -14.24
C ILE A 55 18.81 -11.48 -14.04
N GLN A 56 19.65 -10.55 -14.46
CA GLN A 56 19.36 -9.12 -14.35
C GLN A 56 18.53 -8.65 -15.53
N ILE A 57 17.61 -7.71 -15.30
CA ILE A 57 16.73 -7.15 -16.32
C ILE A 57 17.50 -6.61 -17.54
N SER A 58 18.69 -6.05 -17.34
CA SER A 58 19.56 -5.55 -18.42
C SER A 58 19.97 -6.61 -19.43
N GLU A 59 20.02 -7.89 -19.05
CA GLU A 59 20.31 -9.01 -19.97
C GLU A 59 19.11 -9.24 -20.90
N LEU A 60 17.89 -9.23 -20.35
CA LEU A 60 16.66 -9.33 -21.13
C LEU A 60 16.49 -8.10 -22.06
N GLU A 61 16.76 -6.90 -21.57
CA GLU A 61 16.66 -5.67 -22.36
C GLU A 61 17.71 -5.59 -23.48
N THR A 62 18.88 -6.19 -23.28
CA THR A 62 19.91 -6.32 -24.32
C THR A 62 19.49 -7.32 -25.40
N TYR A 63 18.84 -8.42 -25.00
CA TYR A 63 18.30 -9.41 -25.92
C TYR A 63 17.09 -8.88 -26.68
N ASP A 64 16.22 -8.11 -26.02
CA ASP A 64 14.97 -7.56 -26.55
C ASP A 64 14.95 -6.02 -26.49
N PRO A 65 15.57 -5.32 -27.46
CA PRO A 65 15.58 -3.86 -27.50
C PRO A 65 14.18 -3.23 -27.70
N GLU A 66 13.21 -3.95 -28.30
CA GLU A 66 11.83 -3.48 -28.46
C GLU A 66 11.13 -3.43 -27.09
N LEU A 67 11.33 -4.45 -26.24
CA LEU A 67 10.89 -4.42 -24.85
C LEU A 67 11.49 -3.21 -24.12
N ALA A 68 12.81 -3.01 -24.20
CA ALA A 68 13.48 -1.89 -23.55
C ALA A 68 12.90 -0.51 -24.00
N ALA A 69 12.55 -0.39 -25.27
CA ALA A 69 11.96 0.84 -25.84
C ALA A 69 10.56 1.16 -25.28
N THR A 70 9.81 0.15 -24.81
CA THR A 70 8.47 0.38 -24.23
C THR A 70 8.49 1.21 -22.95
N LYS A 71 9.62 1.26 -22.23
CA LYS A 71 9.81 2.13 -21.05
C LYS A 71 9.44 3.60 -21.30
N ALA A 72 9.63 4.07 -22.53
CA ALA A 72 9.31 5.44 -22.91
C ALA A 72 7.80 5.75 -22.91
N THR A 73 6.95 4.74 -22.97
CA THR A 73 5.51 4.88 -23.16
C THR A 73 4.65 4.13 -22.13
N ARG A 74 5.28 3.38 -21.25
CA ARG A 74 4.62 2.56 -20.20
C ARG A 74 4.91 3.13 -18.81
N SER A 75 3.97 3.02 -17.90
CA SER A 75 4.27 3.10 -16.46
C SER A 75 5.08 1.89 -16.01
N LEU A 76 5.66 1.94 -14.82
CA LEU A 76 6.47 0.84 -14.28
C LEU A 76 5.70 -0.49 -14.25
N ILE A 77 4.44 -0.48 -13.83
CA ILE A 77 3.61 -1.70 -13.76
C ILE A 77 3.24 -2.19 -15.17
N GLU A 78 2.94 -1.30 -16.11
CA GLU A 78 2.64 -1.67 -17.49
C GLU A 78 3.87 -2.26 -18.19
N TYR A 79 5.05 -1.77 -17.86
CA TYR A 79 6.29 -2.38 -18.33
C TYR A 79 6.47 -3.79 -17.75
N TYR A 80 6.16 -3.99 -16.46
CA TYR A 80 6.22 -5.32 -15.85
C TYR A 80 5.26 -6.29 -16.55
N PHE A 81 4.04 -5.90 -16.83
CA PHE A 81 3.12 -6.70 -17.65
C PHE A 81 3.68 -7.02 -19.04
N THR A 82 4.40 -6.07 -19.67
CA THR A 82 5.02 -6.30 -20.97
C THR A 82 6.16 -7.34 -20.91
N ILE A 83 6.82 -7.51 -19.77
CA ILE A 83 7.88 -8.53 -19.55
C ILE A 83 7.31 -9.95 -19.59
N THR A 84 6.08 -10.19 -19.17
CA THR A 84 5.50 -11.52 -18.98
C THR A 84 5.74 -12.48 -20.16
N PRO A 85 5.46 -12.15 -21.42
CA PRO A 85 5.79 -13.02 -22.57
C PRO A 85 7.27 -12.97 -22.99
N CYS A 86 7.96 -11.86 -22.77
CA CYS A 86 9.34 -11.69 -23.23
C CYS A 86 10.28 -12.58 -22.44
N TRP A 87 10.01 -12.80 -21.15
CA TRP A 87 10.86 -13.55 -20.24
C TRP A 87 10.96 -15.05 -20.59
N PRO A 88 9.89 -15.83 -20.74
CA PRO A 88 10.00 -17.22 -21.15
C PRO A 88 10.58 -17.37 -22.57
N LEU A 89 10.33 -16.42 -23.48
CA LEU A 89 10.91 -16.46 -24.82
C LEU A 89 12.45 -16.32 -24.78
N TYR A 90 12.96 -15.35 -24.00
CA TYR A 90 14.40 -15.21 -23.75
C TYR A 90 15.00 -16.51 -23.18
N LEU A 91 14.34 -17.14 -22.24
CA LEU A 91 14.81 -18.39 -21.63
C LEU A 91 14.85 -19.53 -22.63
N PHE A 92 13.87 -19.67 -23.46
CA PHE A 92 13.89 -20.64 -24.55
C PHE A 92 15.03 -20.37 -25.52
N ASP A 93 15.30 -19.13 -25.87
CA ASP A 93 16.36 -18.80 -26.81
C ASP A 93 17.77 -18.93 -26.21
N THR A 94 17.92 -18.63 -24.93
CA THR A 94 19.21 -18.67 -24.24
C THR A 94 19.56 -20.08 -23.74
N PHE A 95 18.60 -20.80 -23.18
CA PHE A 95 18.79 -22.11 -22.56
C PHE A 95 18.18 -23.22 -23.43
N LYS A 96 18.90 -23.68 -24.45
CA LYS A 96 18.39 -24.62 -25.48
C LYS A 96 17.91 -25.98 -24.96
N LYS A 97 18.22 -26.32 -23.70
CA LYS A 97 17.79 -27.59 -23.05
C LYS A 97 16.45 -27.49 -22.34
N ILE A 98 15.87 -26.30 -22.26
CA ILE A 98 14.54 -26.13 -21.66
C ILE A 98 13.49 -26.57 -22.69
N GLU A 99 12.79 -27.65 -22.44
CA GLU A 99 11.70 -28.15 -23.28
C GLU A 99 10.34 -27.61 -22.81
N GLN A 100 10.23 -27.24 -21.54
CA GLN A 100 9.02 -26.71 -20.93
C GLN A 100 9.40 -25.66 -19.89
N ILE A 101 8.67 -24.56 -19.84
CA ILE A 101 8.80 -23.52 -18.83
C ILE A 101 7.44 -23.09 -18.32
N THR A 102 7.31 -22.98 -17.00
CA THR A 102 6.10 -22.43 -16.36
C THR A 102 6.44 -21.06 -15.76
N TYR A 103 5.75 -20.04 -16.25
CA TYR A 103 5.75 -18.73 -15.61
C TYR A 103 4.87 -18.77 -14.35
N LEU A 104 5.36 -18.21 -13.28
CA LEU A 104 4.68 -18.08 -11.98
C LEU A 104 4.78 -16.64 -11.49
N ASP A 105 3.67 -16.06 -11.06
CA ASP A 105 3.71 -14.80 -10.32
C ASP A 105 4.45 -15.00 -8.99
N ALA A 106 5.22 -13.99 -8.57
CA ALA A 106 6.10 -14.08 -7.41
C ALA A 106 5.36 -14.19 -6.06
N ASP A 107 4.05 -13.96 -6.03
CA ASP A 107 3.16 -14.05 -4.87
C ASP A 107 2.29 -15.31 -4.86
N LEU A 108 2.66 -16.33 -5.63
CA LEU A 108 2.12 -17.67 -5.48
C LEU A 108 2.79 -18.41 -4.29
N TYR A 109 2.05 -19.29 -3.64
CA TYR A 109 2.57 -20.20 -2.62
C TYR A 109 1.98 -21.60 -2.79
N PHE A 110 2.85 -22.61 -2.81
CA PHE A 110 2.48 -24.02 -2.99
C PHE A 110 2.16 -24.69 -1.66
N PHE A 111 1.17 -25.58 -1.69
CA PHE A 111 0.70 -26.37 -0.56
C PHE A 111 0.78 -27.88 -0.82
N SER A 112 0.90 -28.29 -2.08
CA SER A 112 1.08 -29.68 -2.49
C SER A 112 1.91 -29.80 -3.77
N ASP A 113 2.18 -31.05 -4.17
CA ASP A 113 3.01 -31.36 -5.32
C ASP A 113 2.37 -30.92 -6.66
N PRO A 114 2.99 -30.04 -7.45
CA PRO A 114 2.48 -29.59 -8.74
C PRO A 114 2.51 -30.67 -9.84
N GLU A 115 3.14 -31.82 -9.62
CA GLU A 115 3.18 -32.91 -10.63
C GLU A 115 1.78 -33.43 -10.97
N THR A 116 0.82 -33.32 -10.08
CA THR A 116 -0.58 -33.66 -10.35
C THR A 116 -1.16 -32.81 -11.48
N VAL A 117 -0.78 -31.52 -11.55
CA VAL A 117 -1.20 -30.59 -12.61
C VAL A 117 -0.49 -30.92 -13.93
N PHE A 118 0.84 -31.12 -13.88
CA PHE A 118 1.62 -31.43 -15.07
C PHE A 118 1.21 -32.76 -15.73
N ALA A 119 0.71 -33.72 -14.94
CA ALA A 119 0.16 -34.97 -15.48
C ALA A 119 -1.16 -34.76 -16.26
N GLU A 120 -1.95 -33.75 -15.90
CA GLU A 120 -3.17 -33.39 -16.64
C GLU A 120 -2.91 -32.68 -17.96
N ILE A 121 -1.81 -31.87 -18.03
CA ILE A 121 -1.48 -31.02 -19.18
C ILE A 121 -0.28 -31.55 -20.01
N ASP A 122 0.02 -32.82 -19.94
CA ASP A 122 1.23 -33.42 -20.55
C ASP A 122 1.26 -33.35 -22.10
N LYS A 123 0.11 -33.13 -22.73
CA LYS A 123 -0.06 -33.05 -24.19
C LYS A 123 -0.25 -31.64 -24.71
N ALA A 124 -0.29 -30.66 -23.82
CA ALA A 124 -0.45 -29.28 -24.20
C ALA A 124 0.80 -28.71 -24.88
N SER A 125 0.61 -27.72 -25.74
CA SER A 125 1.66 -26.79 -26.18
C SER A 125 1.68 -25.53 -25.31
N ILE A 126 0.51 -25.18 -24.76
CA ILE A 126 0.29 -24.07 -23.85
C ILE A 126 -0.75 -24.51 -22.82
N ALA A 127 -0.52 -24.24 -21.54
CA ALA A 127 -1.55 -24.44 -20.51
C ALA A 127 -1.82 -23.12 -19.76
N LEU A 128 -3.10 -22.77 -19.69
CA LEU A 128 -3.59 -21.50 -19.15
C LEU A 128 -4.42 -21.73 -17.89
N SER A 129 -4.30 -20.83 -16.94
CA SER A 129 -5.03 -20.87 -15.67
C SER A 129 -6.26 -19.98 -15.71
N PRO A 130 -7.49 -20.51 -15.75
CA PRO A 130 -8.71 -19.71 -15.66
C PRO A 130 -8.85 -19.04 -14.27
N HIS A 131 -9.42 -17.84 -14.22
CA HIS A 131 -9.74 -17.17 -12.94
C HIS A 131 -10.78 -17.93 -12.14
N ASN A 132 -11.73 -18.60 -12.81
CA ASN A 132 -12.87 -19.25 -12.16
C ASN A 132 -13.60 -18.30 -11.19
N PHE A 133 -13.93 -17.09 -11.65
CA PHE A 133 -14.56 -16.06 -10.83
C PHE A 133 -15.77 -16.57 -10.06
N SER A 134 -15.81 -16.30 -8.76
CA SER A 134 -17.00 -16.50 -7.94
C SER A 134 -18.09 -15.48 -8.29
N PRO A 135 -19.36 -15.70 -7.91
CA PRO A 135 -20.44 -14.76 -8.18
C PRO A 135 -20.16 -13.33 -7.69
N ASP A 136 -19.40 -13.16 -6.61
CA ASP A 136 -19.03 -11.86 -6.06
C ASP A 136 -18.03 -11.10 -6.96
N TYR A 137 -17.35 -11.81 -7.88
CA TYR A 137 -16.36 -11.29 -8.83
C TYR A 137 -16.77 -11.49 -10.29
N ALA A 138 -18.02 -11.87 -10.57
CA ALA A 138 -18.48 -12.17 -11.93
C ALA A 138 -18.30 -11.01 -12.92
N GLU A 139 -18.39 -9.77 -12.46
CA GLU A 139 -18.20 -8.59 -13.30
C GLU A 139 -16.72 -8.40 -13.71
N ASP A 140 -15.77 -8.99 -12.99
CA ASP A 140 -14.34 -8.85 -13.26
C ASP A 140 -13.90 -9.67 -14.51
N ILE A 141 -14.80 -10.48 -15.09
CA ILE A 141 -14.58 -11.19 -16.37
C ILE A 141 -14.20 -10.22 -17.53
N VAL A 142 -14.56 -8.96 -17.42
CA VAL A 142 -14.17 -7.93 -18.40
C VAL A 142 -12.66 -7.76 -18.52
N TYR A 143 -11.90 -8.09 -17.44
CA TYR A 143 -10.44 -8.06 -17.42
C TYR A 143 -9.78 -9.32 -17.99
N GLY A 144 -10.53 -10.36 -18.31
CA GLY A 144 -10.08 -11.59 -18.95
C GLY A 144 -10.49 -12.87 -18.21
N LYS A 145 -10.75 -13.94 -18.97
CA LYS A 145 -11.06 -15.27 -18.46
C LYS A 145 -9.88 -15.89 -17.70
N TYR A 146 -8.64 -15.61 -18.16
CA TYR A 146 -7.43 -16.24 -17.67
C TYR A 146 -6.62 -15.29 -16.79
N ASN A 147 -5.87 -15.86 -15.84
CA ASN A 147 -4.93 -15.15 -15.00
C ASN A 147 -3.49 -15.49 -15.39
N THR A 148 -2.60 -14.51 -15.37
CA THR A 148 -1.19 -14.69 -15.68
C THR A 148 -0.40 -15.45 -14.61
N GLY A 149 -0.94 -15.64 -13.41
CA GLY A 149 -0.24 -16.22 -12.27
C GLY A 149 0.38 -17.59 -12.50
N TRP A 150 -0.17 -18.40 -13.40
CA TRP A 150 0.41 -19.66 -13.85
C TRP A 150 0.14 -19.84 -15.34
N ILE A 151 1.21 -19.83 -16.16
CA ILE A 151 1.16 -20.14 -17.60
C ILE A 151 2.29 -21.11 -17.91
N THR A 152 2.00 -22.24 -18.58
CA THR A 152 3.02 -23.20 -19.00
C THR A 152 3.16 -23.21 -20.51
N TRP A 153 4.38 -23.15 -20.97
CA TRP A 153 4.77 -23.14 -22.38
C TRP A 153 5.66 -24.33 -22.68
N TRP A 154 5.44 -24.97 -23.82
CA TRP A 154 6.33 -26.01 -24.35
C TRP A 154 7.12 -25.49 -25.54
N ARG A 155 8.33 -26.04 -25.71
CA ARG A 155 9.22 -25.75 -26.83
C ARG A 155 8.82 -26.55 -28.07
N ASP A 156 7.62 -26.41 -28.53
CA ASP A 156 7.16 -26.93 -29.80
C ASP A 156 6.74 -25.78 -30.74
N GLU A 157 6.32 -26.13 -31.97
CA GLU A 157 5.96 -25.13 -32.99
C GLU A 157 4.81 -24.25 -32.51
N ASN A 158 3.78 -24.84 -31.91
CA ASN A 158 2.59 -24.13 -31.46
C ASN A 158 2.88 -23.23 -30.25
N GLY A 159 3.53 -23.77 -29.22
CA GLY A 159 3.90 -23.03 -28.03
C GLY A 159 4.80 -21.83 -28.33
N LEU A 160 5.80 -22.01 -29.19
CA LEU A 160 6.68 -20.92 -29.59
C LEU A 160 5.98 -19.89 -30.49
N ALA A 161 5.07 -20.33 -31.38
CA ALA A 161 4.30 -19.40 -32.20
C ALA A 161 3.37 -18.53 -31.36
N ALA A 162 2.65 -19.12 -30.43
CA ALA A 162 1.76 -18.39 -29.51
C ALA A 162 2.55 -17.45 -28.60
N LEU A 163 3.67 -17.88 -28.05
CA LEU A 163 4.51 -17.06 -27.17
C LEU A 163 5.09 -15.84 -27.91
N LYS A 164 5.51 -16.01 -29.17
CA LYS A 164 5.97 -14.90 -30.03
C LYS A 164 4.84 -13.92 -30.30
N TRP A 165 3.67 -14.42 -30.68
CA TRP A 165 2.49 -13.60 -30.90
C TRP A 165 2.13 -12.80 -29.64
N TYR A 166 2.16 -13.44 -28.45
CA TYR A 166 1.88 -12.81 -27.17
C TYR A 166 2.88 -11.68 -26.87
N ARG A 167 4.16 -11.93 -27.11
CA ARG A 167 5.20 -10.90 -26.99
C ARG A 167 4.93 -9.72 -27.92
N GLU A 168 4.66 -9.98 -29.21
CA GLU A 168 4.39 -8.93 -30.20
C GLU A 168 3.19 -8.10 -29.82
N SER A 169 2.12 -8.72 -29.37
CA SER A 169 0.90 -8.04 -28.89
C SER A 169 1.16 -7.16 -27.66
N CYS A 170 1.94 -7.64 -26.68
CA CYS A 170 2.29 -6.86 -25.51
C CYS A 170 3.26 -5.71 -25.82
N ILE A 171 4.19 -5.88 -26.75
CA ILE A 171 5.06 -4.79 -27.23
C ILE A 171 4.21 -3.71 -27.92
N GLU A 172 3.27 -4.10 -28.77
CA GLU A 172 2.38 -3.16 -29.46
C GLU A 172 1.50 -2.40 -28.45
N TRP A 173 0.83 -3.12 -27.55
CA TRP A 173 -0.09 -2.52 -26.58
C TRP A 173 -0.14 -3.34 -25.29
N CYS A 174 0.18 -2.73 -24.16
CA CYS A 174 0.07 -3.34 -22.82
C CYS A 174 -0.07 -2.23 -21.77
N TYR A 175 -1.32 -1.80 -21.51
CA TYR A 175 -1.63 -0.72 -20.58
C TYR A 175 -2.61 -1.17 -19.50
N ASP A 176 -2.50 -0.62 -18.29
CA ASP A 176 -3.39 -0.91 -17.16
C ASP A 176 -4.74 -0.17 -17.29
N ARG A 177 -5.43 -0.43 -18.39
CA ARG A 177 -6.77 0.09 -18.67
C ARG A 177 -7.52 -0.82 -19.64
N LEU A 178 -8.84 -0.85 -19.52
CA LEU A 178 -9.69 -1.47 -20.54
C LEU A 178 -9.77 -0.57 -21.77
N GLU A 179 -9.45 -1.11 -22.94
CA GLU A 179 -9.56 -0.42 -24.22
C GLU A 179 -10.00 -1.42 -25.31
N GLY A 180 -11.29 -1.41 -25.64
CA GLY A 180 -11.87 -2.46 -26.48
C GLY A 180 -11.74 -3.83 -25.80
N ASP A 181 -11.15 -4.80 -26.53
CA ASP A 181 -10.90 -6.15 -26.02
C ASP A 181 -9.49 -6.34 -25.43
N ARG A 182 -8.84 -5.26 -24.99
CA ARG A 182 -7.48 -5.29 -24.44
C ARG A 182 -7.45 -4.81 -23.00
N PHE A 183 -6.68 -5.51 -22.16
CA PHE A 183 -6.36 -5.13 -20.79
C PHE A 183 -5.03 -5.77 -20.37
N ALA A 184 -4.02 -4.96 -20.08
CA ALA A 184 -2.68 -5.39 -19.67
C ALA A 184 -2.11 -6.48 -20.60
N ASP A 185 -1.37 -7.43 -20.08
CA ASP A 185 -0.94 -8.66 -20.74
C ASP A 185 -2.03 -9.75 -20.66
N GLN A 186 -2.84 -9.74 -19.62
CA GLN A 186 -3.75 -10.80 -19.23
C GLN A 186 -4.85 -11.09 -20.26
N LYS A 187 -5.45 -10.06 -20.86
CA LYS A 187 -6.58 -10.25 -21.79
C LYS A 187 -6.18 -10.93 -23.10
N TYR A 188 -4.92 -10.85 -23.49
CA TYR A 188 -4.39 -11.58 -24.65
C TYR A 188 -4.41 -13.11 -24.48
N LEU A 189 -4.51 -13.62 -23.24
CA LEU A 189 -4.60 -15.04 -22.98
C LEU A 189 -5.91 -15.66 -23.55
N GLU A 190 -6.95 -14.85 -23.76
CA GLU A 190 -8.17 -15.30 -24.43
C GLU A 190 -7.93 -15.64 -25.91
N GLU A 191 -7.08 -14.87 -26.60
CA GLU A 191 -6.65 -15.16 -27.97
C GLU A 191 -5.71 -16.37 -28.01
N ILE A 192 -4.79 -16.48 -27.03
CA ILE A 192 -3.87 -17.62 -26.91
C ILE A 192 -4.62 -18.93 -26.70
N ALA A 193 -5.74 -18.93 -26.01
CA ALA A 193 -6.60 -20.11 -25.86
C ALA A 193 -7.15 -20.63 -27.19
N GLY A 194 -7.11 -19.84 -28.27
CA GLY A 194 -7.46 -20.23 -29.63
C GLY A 194 -6.30 -20.87 -30.42
N PHE A 195 -5.07 -20.85 -29.92
CA PHE A 195 -3.93 -21.46 -30.61
C PHE A 195 -3.97 -22.98 -30.52
N PRO A 196 -3.45 -23.69 -31.54
CA PRO A 196 -3.37 -25.14 -31.52
C PRO A 196 -2.56 -25.65 -30.31
N GLY A 197 -3.12 -26.64 -29.59
CA GLY A 197 -2.48 -27.20 -28.41
C GLY A 197 -2.59 -26.35 -27.13
N ALA A 198 -3.41 -25.27 -27.14
CA ALA A 198 -3.75 -24.56 -25.92
C ALA A 198 -4.80 -25.34 -25.11
N GLU A 199 -4.56 -25.51 -23.84
CA GLU A 199 -5.44 -26.23 -22.91
C GLU A 199 -5.68 -25.38 -21.63
N ASP A 200 -6.90 -25.43 -21.09
CA ASP A 200 -7.18 -24.90 -19.78
C ASP A 200 -6.64 -25.86 -18.69
N ILE A 201 -6.05 -25.33 -17.63
CA ILE A 201 -5.74 -26.12 -16.44
C ILE A 201 -7.04 -26.38 -15.70
N GLU A 202 -7.51 -27.62 -15.72
CA GLU A 202 -8.77 -28.04 -15.10
C GLU A 202 -8.64 -28.37 -13.61
N HIS A 203 -7.40 -28.48 -13.11
CA HIS A 203 -7.14 -28.79 -11.70
C HIS A 203 -7.59 -27.62 -10.80
N ILE A 204 -8.68 -27.83 -10.06
CA ILE A 204 -9.32 -26.78 -9.25
C ILE A 204 -8.44 -26.21 -8.12
N GLY A 205 -7.40 -26.92 -7.70
CA GLY A 205 -6.46 -26.50 -6.66
C GLY A 205 -5.32 -25.58 -7.17
N VAL A 206 -5.35 -25.14 -8.44
CA VAL A 206 -4.31 -24.30 -9.04
C VAL A 206 -4.75 -22.84 -9.09
N ASN A 207 -3.83 -21.95 -8.71
CA ASN A 207 -4.00 -20.50 -8.85
C ASN A 207 -5.30 -19.96 -8.23
N ILE A 208 -5.74 -20.60 -7.11
CA ILE A 208 -6.87 -20.11 -6.33
C ILE A 208 -6.49 -18.77 -5.70
N SER A 209 -7.42 -17.85 -5.69
CA SER A 209 -7.25 -16.54 -5.06
C SER A 209 -8.58 -16.03 -4.50
N GLU A 210 -8.58 -14.79 -4.03
CA GLU A 210 -9.78 -14.11 -3.52
C GLU A 210 -10.97 -14.16 -4.50
N TRP A 211 -10.69 -14.09 -5.80
CA TRP A 211 -11.73 -14.07 -6.85
C TRP A 211 -12.44 -15.42 -7.07
N SER A 212 -11.83 -16.54 -6.68
CA SER A 212 -12.38 -17.89 -6.88
C SER A 212 -12.60 -18.68 -5.61
N CYS A 213 -11.97 -18.30 -4.50
CA CYS A 213 -11.98 -19.04 -3.24
C CYS A 213 -13.40 -19.37 -2.75
N ASN A 214 -14.37 -18.46 -2.94
CA ASN A 214 -15.75 -18.64 -2.51
C ASN A 214 -16.55 -19.67 -3.35
N ASN A 215 -15.98 -20.19 -4.46
CA ASN A 215 -16.62 -21.26 -5.23
C ASN A 215 -16.48 -22.64 -4.60
N TYR A 216 -15.57 -22.82 -3.64
CA TYR A 216 -15.09 -24.12 -3.22
C TYR A 216 -15.24 -24.33 -1.72
N GLU A 217 -15.42 -25.59 -1.33
CA GLU A 217 -15.32 -26.02 0.05
C GLU A 217 -13.88 -26.38 0.39
N PHE A 218 -13.33 -25.75 1.44
CA PHE A 218 -11.99 -26.04 1.93
C PHE A 218 -12.07 -26.99 3.13
N THR A 219 -11.40 -28.15 3.01
CA THR A 219 -11.25 -29.15 4.04
C THR A 219 -9.77 -29.50 4.24
N LEU A 220 -9.47 -30.43 5.14
CA LEU A 220 -8.12 -30.94 5.36
C LEU A 220 -8.10 -32.46 5.13
N ASP A 221 -6.97 -32.96 4.64
CA ASP A 221 -6.69 -34.40 4.66
C ASP A 221 -6.16 -34.85 6.05
N ASP A 222 -5.86 -36.15 6.18
CA ASP A 222 -5.32 -36.73 7.42
C ASP A 222 -3.92 -36.18 7.82
N ASN A 223 -3.25 -35.45 6.95
CA ASN A 223 -1.93 -34.85 7.15
C ASN A 223 -2.01 -33.32 7.30
N ASP A 224 -3.19 -32.75 7.54
CA ASP A 224 -3.46 -31.31 7.60
C ASP A 224 -3.16 -30.56 6.28
N THR A 225 -3.14 -31.27 5.12
CA THR A 225 -2.99 -30.62 3.81
C THR A 225 -4.32 -30.02 3.39
N PRO A 226 -4.36 -28.75 2.96
CA PRO A 226 -5.60 -28.13 2.47
C PRO A 226 -6.11 -28.82 1.20
N LEU A 227 -7.39 -29.16 1.22
CA LEU A 227 -8.15 -29.69 0.09
C LEU A 227 -9.17 -28.66 -0.38
N VAL A 228 -9.43 -28.66 -1.67
CA VAL A 228 -10.42 -27.84 -2.38
C VAL A 228 -11.39 -28.79 -3.05
N ASP A 229 -12.65 -28.87 -2.60
CA ASP A 229 -13.65 -29.85 -3.02
C ASP A 229 -13.08 -31.28 -3.06
N GLY A 230 -12.27 -31.63 -2.05
CA GLY A 230 -11.65 -32.96 -1.87
C GLY A 230 -10.39 -33.19 -2.72
N LYS A 231 -9.95 -32.26 -3.56
CA LYS A 231 -8.66 -32.31 -4.29
C LYS A 231 -7.58 -31.49 -3.56
N PRO A 232 -6.30 -31.87 -3.59
CA PRO A 232 -5.25 -31.09 -2.97
C PRO A 232 -5.19 -29.64 -3.49
N LEU A 233 -5.07 -28.67 -2.58
CA LEU A 233 -4.70 -27.31 -2.95
C LEU A 233 -3.24 -27.34 -3.43
N VAL A 234 -3.01 -27.06 -4.71
CA VAL A 234 -1.66 -27.02 -5.29
C VAL A 234 -1.00 -25.69 -4.98
N CYS A 235 -1.61 -24.59 -5.38
CA CYS A 235 -1.10 -23.26 -5.06
C CYS A 235 -2.23 -22.24 -4.88
N TYR A 236 -1.97 -21.29 -3.99
CA TYR A 236 -2.81 -20.11 -3.78
C TYR A 236 -2.08 -18.86 -4.26
N HIS A 237 -2.79 -17.96 -4.95
CA HIS A 237 -2.27 -16.70 -5.47
C HIS A 237 -2.63 -15.57 -4.50
N PHE A 238 -1.63 -15.04 -3.80
CA PHE A 238 -1.79 -14.04 -2.75
C PHE A 238 -1.77 -12.61 -3.31
N GLN A 239 -2.37 -12.40 -4.48
CA GLN A 239 -2.56 -11.08 -5.06
C GLN A 239 -3.31 -10.19 -4.05
N ARG A 240 -2.84 -8.94 -3.88
CA ARG A 240 -3.40 -7.98 -2.93
C ARG A 240 -3.39 -8.43 -1.46
N PHE A 241 -2.56 -9.41 -1.13
CA PHE A 241 -2.34 -9.79 0.25
C PHE A 241 -1.46 -8.75 0.94
N TRP A 242 -2.08 -7.88 1.73
CA TRP A 242 -1.39 -6.80 2.43
C TRP A 242 -0.95 -7.26 3.82
N VAL A 243 0.31 -7.01 4.15
CA VAL A 243 0.80 -7.18 5.52
C VAL A 243 0.82 -5.81 6.19
N ALA A 244 -0.05 -5.61 7.18
CA ALA A 244 0.00 -4.40 7.99
C ALA A 244 1.29 -4.36 8.84
N ASN A 245 1.94 -3.20 8.92
CA ASN A 245 3.26 -2.98 9.53
C ASN A 245 3.30 -3.11 11.07
N ASN A 246 2.67 -4.08 11.70
CA ASN A 246 2.66 -4.22 13.17
C ASN A 246 2.66 -5.67 13.65
N ASN A 247 3.61 -6.53 13.29
CA ASN A 247 3.78 -7.86 13.91
C ASN A 247 2.48 -8.65 14.24
N SER A 248 1.34 -8.21 13.73
CA SER A 248 0.05 -8.84 13.82
C SER A 248 -0.51 -9.01 12.41
N VAL A 249 -1.05 -10.19 12.16
CA VAL A 249 -1.74 -10.59 10.92
C VAL A 249 -3.06 -9.82 10.81
N ASP A 250 -3.01 -8.50 10.72
CA ASP A 250 -4.11 -7.73 10.16
C ASP A 250 -3.96 -7.81 8.63
N THR A 251 -4.20 -9.02 8.14
CA THR A 251 -4.47 -9.22 6.72
C THR A 251 -5.68 -8.38 6.41
N VAL A 252 -5.49 -7.32 5.63
CA VAL A 252 -6.62 -6.66 4.98
C VAL A 252 -7.09 -7.66 3.91
N ILE A 253 -7.94 -8.58 4.35
CA ILE A 253 -8.71 -9.43 3.44
C ILE A 253 -9.52 -8.44 2.61
N PRO A 254 -9.43 -8.46 1.28
CA PRO A 254 -10.21 -7.55 0.44
C PRO A 254 -11.68 -7.58 0.86
N GLU A 255 -12.32 -6.42 0.89
CA GLU A 255 -13.73 -6.31 1.35
C GLU A 255 -14.69 -7.28 0.64
N ARG A 256 -14.36 -7.67 -0.60
CA ARG A 256 -15.10 -8.67 -1.38
C ARG A 256 -14.87 -10.11 -0.93
N HIS A 257 -13.76 -10.39 -0.22
CA HIS A 257 -13.43 -11.72 0.27
C HIS A 257 -14.14 -11.99 1.61
N LYS A 258 -15.44 -12.11 1.55
CA LYS A 258 -16.29 -12.28 2.72
C LYS A 258 -16.05 -13.62 3.37
N ASN A 259 -15.23 -13.64 4.43
CA ASN A 259 -15.12 -14.76 5.37
C ASN A 259 -14.60 -16.07 4.73
N PRO A 260 -13.30 -16.18 4.45
CA PRO A 260 -12.71 -17.33 3.74
C PRO A 260 -12.82 -18.66 4.54
N GLY A 261 -13.42 -18.64 5.74
CA GLY A 261 -13.52 -19.81 6.61
C GLY A 261 -12.25 -20.08 7.43
N SER A 262 -12.43 -20.85 8.50
CA SER A 262 -11.34 -21.13 9.45
C SER A 262 -10.21 -21.98 8.86
N VAL A 263 -10.50 -22.85 7.89
CA VAL A 263 -9.51 -23.69 7.21
C VAL A 263 -8.58 -22.82 6.37
N VAL A 264 -9.13 -21.94 5.52
CA VAL A 264 -8.33 -21.02 4.69
C VAL A 264 -7.48 -20.10 5.56
N MET A 265 -8.05 -19.53 6.63
CA MET A 265 -7.30 -18.65 7.52
C MET A 265 -6.10 -19.37 8.16
N ARG A 266 -6.31 -20.57 8.74
CA ARG A 266 -5.28 -21.28 9.51
C ARG A 266 -4.29 -22.07 8.66
N HIS A 267 -4.76 -22.67 7.55
CA HIS A 267 -3.97 -23.62 6.78
C HIS A 267 -3.51 -23.09 5.42
N VAL A 268 -4.01 -21.92 4.98
CA VAL A 268 -3.57 -21.25 3.75
C VAL A 268 -2.91 -19.90 4.07
N PHE A 269 -3.61 -19.00 4.76
CA PHE A 269 -3.10 -17.63 4.97
C PHE A 269 -2.01 -17.55 6.05
N GLU A 270 -2.23 -18.18 7.19
CA GLU A 270 -1.26 -18.16 8.30
C GLU A 270 0.10 -18.78 7.93
N PRO A 271 0.20 -19.95 7.24
CA PRO A 271 1.47 -20.48 6.76
C PRO A 271 2.20 -19.54 5.79
N TYR A 272 1.49 -18.95 4.83
CA TYR A 272 2.09 -17.99 3.91
C TYR A 272 2.61 -16.75 4.64
N PHE A 273 1.80 -16.17 5.52
CA PHE A 273 2.18 -15.02 6.31
C PHE A 273 3.44 -15.29 7.16
N ASN A 274 3.48 -16.41 7.88
CA ASN A 274 4.62 -16.78 8.70
C ASN A 274 5.92 -16.90 7.88
N ARG A 275 5.81 -17.35 6.61
CA ARG A 275 6.96 -17.41 5.70
C ARG A 275 7.36 -16.06 5.16
N LEU A 276 6.40 -15.19 4.84
CA LEU A 276 6.67 -13.79 4.47
C LEU A 276 7.41 -13.06 5.58
N ASP A 277 6.92 -13.15 6.83
CA ASP A 277 7.53 -12.50 7.99
C ASP A 277 8.96 -13.01 8.23
N TYR A 278 9.15 -14.33 8.17
CA TYR A 278 10.47 -14.94 8.27
C TYR A 278 11.45 -14.41 7.21
N PHE A 279 11.03 -14.37 5.93
CA PHE A 279 11.90 -13.87 4.87
C PHE A 279 12.10 -12.38 4.92
N LEU A 280 11.10 -11.60 5.34
CA LEU A 280 11.23 -10.17 5.55
C LEU A 280 12.32 -9.87 6.60
N ASP A 281 12.29 -10.57 7.73
CA ASP A 281 13.33 -10.44 8.77
C ASP A 281 14.71 -10.86 8.26
N LEU A 282 14.77 -11.90 7.43
CA LEU A 282 16.02 -12.36 6.85
C LEU A 282 16.59 -11.36 5.83
N VAL A 283 15.73 -10.84 4.95
CA VAL A 283 16.11 -9.84 3.94
C VAL A 283 16.55 -8.53 4.61
N ARG A 284 15.87 -8.08 5.65
CA ARG A 284 16.25 -6.87 6.40
C ARG A 284 17.63 -6.93 7.05
N LYS A 285 18.16 -8.10 7.30
CA LYS A 285 19.56 -8.25 7.79
C LYS A 285 20.61 -7.88 6.76
N ILE A 286 20.29 -8.02 5.47
CA ILE A 286 21.19 -7.73 4.34
C ILE A 286 20.75 -6.51 3.53
N TYR A 287 19.46 -6.19 3.57
CA TYR A 287 18.83 -5.04 2.95
C TYR A 287 17.80 -4.43 3.92
N PRO A 288 18.24 -3.52 4.83
CA PRO A 288 17.39 -2.98 5.92
C PRO A 288 16.14 -2.24 5.45
N GLU A 289 16.13 -1.73 4.23
CA GLU A 289 15.01 -0.98 3.63
C GLU A 289 13.94 -1.89 3.00
N ALA A 290 14.09 -3.21 3.10
CA ALA A 290 13.12 -4.15 2.54
C ALA A 290 11.73 -3.94 3.14
N SER A 291 10.73 -3.87 2.27
CA SER A 291 9.32 -3.72 2.62
C SER A 291 8.47 -4.70 1.80
N LEU A 292 7.22 -4.90 2.23
CA LEU A 292 6.21 -5.66 1.49
C LEU A 292 5.22 -4.74 0.76
N GLU A 293 5.54 -3.46 0.63
CA GLU A 293 4.68 -2.51 -0.06
C GLU A 293 4.67 -2.79 -1.57
N GLU A 294 3.49 -2.84 -2.14
CA GLU A 294 3.32 -2.98 -3.58
C GLU A 294 3.55 -1.66 -4.32
N ILE A 295 4.02 -1.77 -5.56
CA ILE A 295 4.06 -0.62 -6.48
C ILE A 295 2.62 -0.23 -6.81
N LYS A 296 2.29 1.03 -6.61
CA LYS A 296 0.97 1.54 -6.99
C LYS A 296 0.82 1.56 -8.51
N ARG A 297 -0.33 1.10 -9.01
CA ARG A 297 -0.68 1.21 -10.42
C ARG A 297 -0.59 2.67 -10.88
N GLY A 298 -0.03 2.88 -12.07
CA GLY A 298 0.15 4.23 -12.62
C GLY A 298 1.43 4.96 -12.21
N ASN A 299 2.32 4.37 -11.39
CA ASN A 299 3.62 4.98 -11.12
C ASN A 299 4.48 5.04 -12.39
N PRO A 300 5.04 6.20 -12.75
CA PRO A 300 6.00 6.29 -13.84
C PRO A 300 7.29 5.53 -13.47
N PHE A 301 8.10 5.15 -14.49
CA PHE A 301 9.46 4.71 -14.22
C PHE A 301 10.20 5.76 -13.40
N PRO A 302 11.01 5.35 -12.39
CA PRO A 302 11.95 6.27 -11.79
C PRO A 302 12.85 6.79 -12.92
N ASP A 303 12.84 8.11 -13.15
CA ASP A 303 13.73 8.72 -14.13
C ASP A 303 15.17 8.58 -13.60
N PRO A 304 16.07 7.85 -14.28
CA PRO A 304 17.45 7.70 -13.84
C PRO A 304 18.23 9.04 -13.87
N HIS A 305 17.66 10.09 -14.47
CA HIS A 305 18.20 11.44 -14.48
C HIS A 305 17.60 12.33 -13.39
N LEU A 306 16.45 11.94 -12.79
CA LEU A 306 15.82 12.72 -11.71
C LEU A 306 16.62 12.69 -10.40
N ASP A 307 17.44 11.67 -10.17
CA ASP A 307 18.28 11.55 -8.96
C ASP A 307 19.47 12.53 -8.92
N LYS A 308 19.76 13.24 -10.00
CA LYS A 308 20.92 14.16 -10.06
C LYS A 308 20.58 15.64 -10.03
N ASP A 309 19.36 16.05 -10.32
CA ASP A 309 18.98 17.46 -10.46
C ASP A 309 17.87 17.95 -9.52
N LEU A 310 17.30 17.10 -8.69
CA LEU A 310 16.50 17.54 -7.54
C LEU A 310 17.44 17.99 -6.40
N GLN A 311 18.31 18.94 -6.69
CA GLN A 311 18.65 19.97 -5.71
C GLN A 311 17.35 20.73 -5.46
N TYR A 312 16.51 20.19 -4.59
CA TYR A 312 15.53 21.02 -3.92
C TYR A 312 16.34 22.15 -3.29
N SER A 313 16.19 23.34 -3.86
CA SER A 313 16.69 24.55 -3.23
C SER A 313 16.23 24.45 -1.77
N LYS A 314 17.18 24.48 -0.83
CA LYS A 314 16.85 24.73 0.57
C LYS A 314 15.87 25.90 0.51
N ALA A 315 14.61 25.63 0.84
CA ALA A 315 13.61 26.66 0.87
C ALA A 315 14.23 27.78 1.69
N SER A 316 14.40 28.93 1.07
CA SER A 316 14.82 30.14 1.78
C SER A 316 13.89 30.24 2.98
N ASN A 317 14.41 30.55 4.17
CA ASN A 317 13.70 30.73 5.45
C ASN A 317 12.57 31.78 5.36
N GLY A 318 11.62 31.59 4.45
CA GLY A 318 10.42 32.41 4.28
C GLY A 318 9.29 31.77 5.07
N LYS A 319 8.85 32.42 6.13
CA LYS A 319 7.61 32.06 6.85
C LYS A 319 6.52 31.80 5.83
N ASN A 320 5.72 30.76 6.06
CA ASN A 320 4.65 30.30 5.18
C ASN A 320 3.50 31.34 5.13
N SER A 321 3.73 32.44 4.41
CA SER A 321 2.85 33.62 4.35
C SER A 321 1.52 33.34 3.66
N ALA A 322 1.41 32.23 2.93
CA ALA A 322 0.20 31.83 2.21
C ALA A 322 -1.00 31.62 3.14
N TRP A 323 -0.77 31.17 4.38
CA TRP A 323 -1.83 30.98 5.37
C TRP A 323 -2.44 32.28 5.90
N SER A 324 -1.83 33.43 5.61
CA SER A 324 -2.37 34.75 5.93
C SER A 324 -3.19 35.36 4.79
N ALA A 325 -3.43 34.61 3.69
CA ALA A 325 -4.18 35.09 2.55
C ALA A 325 -5.69 35.26 2.89
N ALA A 326 -6.33 36.23 2.25
CA ALA A 326 -7.76 36.50 2.43
C ALA A 326 -8.64 35.29 2.04
N SER A 327 -8.22 34.50 1.06
CA SER A 327 -8.91 33.27 0.63
C SER A 327 -8.95 32.21 1.74
N VAL A 328 -7.86 32.08 2.51
CA VAL A 328 -7.79 31.18 3.68
C VAL A 328 -8.76 31.64 4.76
N LEU A 329 -8.74 32.93 5.08
CA LEU A 329 -9.66 33.49 6.07
C LEU A 329 -11.13 33.25 5.68
N GLN A 330 -11.49 33.52 4.41
CA GLN A 330 -12.86 33.31 3.93
C GLN A 330 -13.27 31.83 4.04
N ALA A 331 -12.40 30.90 3.64
CA ALA A 331 -12.66 29.47 3.76
C ALA A 331 -12.90 29.04 5.22
N ARG A 332 -12.17 29.63 6.20
CA ARG A 332 -12.37 29.35 7.63
C ARG A 332 -13.67 29.95 8.17
N VAL A 333 -14.05 31.15 7.71
CA VAL A 333 -15.38 31.75 8.03
C VAL A 333 -16.50 30.87 7.50
N ASP A 334 -16.39 30.40 6.25
CA ASP A 334 -17.42 29.55 5.64
C ASP A 334 -17.53 28.21 6.36
N GLN A 335 -16.40 27.60 6.75
CA GLN A 335 -16.36 26.38 7.54
C GLN A 335 -17.04 26.57 8.91
N TRP A 336 -16.74 27.68 9.59
CA TRP A 336 -17.34 28.04 10.87
C TRP A 336 -18.86 28.19 10.77
N ASN A 337 -19.34 28.92 9.77
CA ASN A 337 -20.77 29.16 9.55
C ASN A 337 -21.51 27.84 9.24
N ARG A 338 -20.95 26.99 8.41
CA ARG A 338 -21.53 25.66 8.13
C ARG A 338 -21.62 24.81 9.40
N MET A 339 -20.56 24.81 10.21
CA MET A 339 -20.52 24.07 11.46
C MET A 339 -21.58 24.56 12.43
N GLN A 340 -21.70 25.88 12.65
CA GLN A 340 -22.73 26.45 13.51
C GLN A 340 -24.15 26.07 13.06
N SER A 341 -24.39 26.14 11.75
CA SER A 341 -25.71 25.78 11.19
C SER A 341 -26.03 24.30 11.41
N SER A 342 -25.05 23.41 11.23
CA SER A 342 -25.23 21.95 11.44
C SER A 342 -25.43 21.60 12.93
N LEU A 343 -24.82 22.35 13.85
CA LEU A 343 -25.03 22.16 15.29
C LEU A 343 -26.42 22.63 15.78
N GLN A 344 -27.07 23.57 15.07
CA GLN A 344 -28.40 24.07 15.37
C GLN A 344 -29.54 23.26 14.77
N SER A 345 -29.24 22.42 13.77
CA SER A 345 -30.19 21.54 13.09
C SER A 345 -30.02 20.09 13.54
N ASP A 346 -31.02 19.23 13.28
CA ASP A 346 -30.91 17.78 13.45
C ASP A 346 -30.11 17.13 12.31
N SER A 347 -29.46 17.93 11.47
CA SER A 347 -28.61 17.45 10.37
C SER A 347 -27.33 16.83 10.90
N PRO A 348 -26.76 15.81 10.19
CA PRO A 348 -25.47 15.23 10.54
C PRO A 348 -24.38 16.31 10.57
N ILE A 349 -23.50 16.23 11.55
CA ILE A 349 -22.33 17.10 11.63
C ILE A 349 -21.31 16.64 10.60
N GLY A 350 -20.91 17.53 9.72
CA GLY A 350 -20.00 17.24 8.61
C GLY A 350 -20.73 16.85 7.32
N GLN A 351 -20.19 17.29 6.20
CA GLN A 351 -20.79 17.06 4.87
C GLN A 351 -20.13 15.90 4.12
N THR A 352 -18.99 15.43 4.61
CA THR A 352 -18.21 14.36 3.98
C THR A 352 -17.90 13.26 4.98
N VAL A 353 -17.58 12.07 4.48
CA VAL A 353 -17.10 10.94 5.30
C VAL A 353 -15.85 11.33 6.09
N GLY A 354 -14.96 12.15 5.49
CA GLY A 354 -13.76 12.66 6.15
C GLY A 354 -14.06 13.58 7.32
N ASP A 355 -15.02 14.51 7.18
CA ASP A 355 -15.46 15.36 8.29
C ASP A 355 -16.02 14.52 9.44
N HIS A 356 -16.87 13.56 9.10
CA HIS A 356 -17.48 12.65 10.08
C HIS A 356 -16.44 11.85 10.85
N GLN A 357 -15.42 11.34 10.16
CA GLN A 357 -14.30 10.63 10.78
C GLN A 357 -13.53 11.52 11.74
N VAL A 358 -13.20 12.75 11.34
CA VAL A 358 -12.44 13.70 12.18
C VAL A 358 -13.21 14.01 13.47
N TYR A 359 -14.50 14.28 13.38
CA TYR A 359 -15.32 14.58 14.55
C TYR A 359 -15.52 13.37 15.46
N THR A 360 -15.74 12.19 14.90
CA THR A 360 -15.90 10.94 15.66
C THR A 360 -14.61 10.61 16.40
N THR A 361 -13.48 10.73 15.72
CA THR A 361 -12.16 10.46 16.31
C THR A 361 -11.83 11.47 17.41
N PHE A 362 -12.15 12.77 17.21
CA PHE A 362 -12.00 13.77 18.27
C PHE A 362 -12.86 13.43 19.48
N GLY A 363 -14.12 13.04 19.26
CA GLY A 363 -15.01 12.60 20.35
C GLY A 363 -14.46 11.42 21.15
N TYR A 364 -13.90 10.43 20.45
CA TYR A 364 -13.21 9.29 21.07
C TYR A 364 -12.02 9.73 21.95
N VAL A 365 -11.13 10.55 21.39
CA VAL A 365 -9.93 11.03 22.11
C VAL A 365 -10.30 11.94 23.29
N LEU A 366 -11.30 12.80 23.13
CA LEU A 366 -11.83 13.62 24.21
C LEU A 366 -12.44 12.76 25.32
N GLY A 367 -13.15 11.69 24.96
CA GLY A 367 -13.70 10.73 25.92
C GLY A 367 -12.61 10.07 26.78
N LEU A 368 -11.47 9.69 26.15
CA LEU A 368 -10.30 9.16 26.89
C LEU A 368 -9.70 10.20 27.84
N ALA A 369 -9.51 11.43 27.36
CA ALA A 369 -8.95 12.51 28.17
C ALA A 369 -9.87 12.92 29.35
N ALA A 370 -11.19 12.76 29.19
CA ALA A 370 -12.20 13.07 30.18
C ALA A 370 -12.46 11.95 31.19
N GLN A 371 -11.89 10.76 31.00
CA GLN A 371 -12.16 9.62 31.84
C GLN A 371 -11.87 9.93 33.31
N GLY A 372 -12.91 9.83 34.18
CA GLY A 372 -12.83 10.12 35.61
C GLY A 372 -12.69 11.61 35.97
N LYS A 373 -12.88 12.54 35.00
CA LYS A 373 -12.74 13.98 35.20
C LYS A 373 -14.06 14.72 34.93
N SER A 374 -14.30 15.76 35.70
CA SER A 374 -15.40 16.73 35.43
C SER A 374 -14.91 17.95 34.63
N LYS A 375 -13.61 18.12 34.51
CA LYS A 375 -12.96 19.19 33.75
C LYS A 375 -11.76 18.67 32.99
N VAL A 376 -11.61 19.12 31.73
CA VAL A 376 -10.47 18.78 30.84
C VAL A 376 -9.91 20.05 30.22
N SER A 377 -8.58 20.15 30.19
CA SER A 377 -7.85 21.22 29.49
C SER A 377 -7.37 20.72 28.12
N ILE A 378 -7.63 21.50 27.07
CA ILE A 378 -7.29 21.17 25.68
C ILE A 378 -6.46 22.27 25.06
N LEU A 379 -5.36 21.90 24.39
CA LEU A 379 -4.69 22.72 23.40
C LEU A 379 -5.05 22.20 22.00
N ASP A 380 -5.67 23.03 21.20
CA ASP A 380 -5.92 22.78 19.76
C ASP A 380 -4.93 23.62 18.95
N TRP A 381 -3.87 22.96 18.47
CA TRP A 381 -2.78 23.61 17.73
C TRP A 381 -3.08 23.61 16.24
N GLY A 382 -3.27 24.81 15.65
CA GLY A 382 -3.76 24.97 14.28
C GLY A 382 -5.28 24.75 14.17
N GLY A 383 -6.05 25.14 15.22
CA GLY A 383 -7.47 24.82 15.38
C GLY A 383 -8.44 25.77 14.69
N ALA A 384 -7.99 26.63 13.78
CA ALA A 384 -8.79 27.64 13.08
C ALA A 384 -9.64 28.49 14.06
N PHE A 385 -10.95 28.42 14.01
CA PHE A 385 -11.83 29.16 14.92
C PHE A 385 -12.29 28.34 16.14
N GLY A 386 -11.61 27.23 16.45
CA GLY A 386 -11.88 26.43 17.65
C GLY A 386 -13.21 25.67 17.58
N HIS A 387 -13.59 25.19 16.40
CA HIS A 387 -14.84 24.47 16.17
C HIS A 387 -14.95 23.15 16.97
N PHE A 388 -13.83 22.52 17.33
CA PHE A 388 -13.82 21.33 18.17
C PHE A 388 -14.34 21.57 19.58
N LEU A 389 -14.23 22.81 20.10
CA LEU A 389 -14.86 23.15 21.38
C LEU A 389 -16.40 23.00 21.32
N LEU A 390 -17.04 23.50 20.26
CA LEU A 390 -18.49 23.41 20.10
C LEU A 390 -18.92 21.93 20.01
N TYR A 391 -18.18 21.15 19.26
CA TYR A 391 -18.44 19.74 19.13
C TYR A 391 -18.24 18.97 20.46
N GLY A 392 -17.15 19.24 21.16
CA GLY A 392 -16.87 18.66 22.48
C GLY A 392 -17.99 18.96 23.50
N LYS A 393 -18.51 20.20 23.54
CA LYS A 393 -19.64 20.59 24.40
C LYS A 393 -20.91 19.85 24.04
N ARG A 394 -21.18 19.62 22.76
CA ARG A 394 -22.37 18.88 22.33
C ARG A 394 -22.28 17.40 22.71
N LEU A 395 -21.12 16.78 22.55
CA LEU A 395 -20.90 15.37 22.91
C LEU A 395 -20.88 15.13 24.42
N PHE A 396 -20.29 16.06 25.15
CA PHE A 396 -20.07 15.94 26.59
C PHE A 396 -20.64 17.17 27.34
N PRO A 397 -21.98 17.35 27.38
CA PRO A 397 -22.60 18.57 27.89
C PRO A 397 -22.35 18.83 29.38
N LYS A 398 -21.94 17.82 30.15
CA LYS A 398 -21.61 17.95 31.59
C LYS A 398 -20.12 18.17 31.84
N LEU A 399 -19.27 18.06 30.79
CA LEU A 399 -17.82 18.22 30.90
C LEU A 399 -17.46 19.70 30.79
N SER A 400 -16.72 20.22 31.78
CA SER A 400 -16.10 21.54 31.68
C SER A 400 -14.85 21.46 30.79
N ILE A 401 -14.80 22.21 29.71
CA ILE A 401 -13.66 22.20 28.76
C ILE A 401 -12.94 23.55 28.84
N ASP A 402 -11.71 23.55 29.34
CA ASP A 402 -10.80 24.69 29.27
C ASP A 402 -10.01 24.61 27.97
N TYR A 403 -10.50 25.32 26.95
CA TYR A 403 -10.03 25.19 25.57
C TYR A 403 -9.16 26.37 25.16
N THR A 404 -7.94 26.06 24.71
CA THR A 404 -7.01 27.02 24.13
C THR A 404 -6.79 26.64 22.66
N CYS A 405 -7.03 27.55 21.75
CA CYS A 405 -6.74 27.41 20.33
C CYS A 405 -5.49 28.25 19.98
N LYS A 406 -4.46 27.59 19.46
CA LYS A 406 -3.29 28.28 18.91
C LYS A 406 -3.44 28.40 17.41
N GLU A 407 -3.33 29.62 16.90
CA GLU A 407 -3.41 29.91 15.47
C GLU A 407 -2.45 31.04 15.05
N LEU A 408 -2.35 31.27 13.74
CA LEU A 408 -1.63 32.41 13.22
C LEU A 408 -2.34 33.72 13.62
N PRO A 409 -1.60 34.84 13.75
CA PRO A 409 -2.13 36.07 14.33
C PRO A 409 -3.47 36.52 13.74
N LEU A 410 -3.62 36.53 12.41
CA LEU A 410 -4.84 36.92 11.73
C LEU A 410 -6.03 35.98 12.07
N LEU A 411 -5.80 34.67 12.05
CA LEU A 411 -6.83 33.68 12.35
C LEU A 411 -7.17 33.67 13.85
N ALA A 412 -6.20 33.87 14.72
CA ALA A 412 -6.42 34.01 16.16
C ALA A 412 -7.26 35.23 16.49
N GLU A 413 -7.03 36.37 15.83
CA GLU A 413 -7.83 37.59 16.00
C GLU A 413 -9.28 37.37 15.57
N GLN A 414 -9.50 36.82 14.39
CA GLN A 414 -10.85 36.50 13.89
C GLN A 414 -11.54 35.40 14.71
N GLY A 415 -10.74 34.41 15.16
CA GLY A 415 -11.27 33.37 16.08
C GLY A 415 -11.81 33.94 17.38
N LYS A 416 -11.15 34.92 17.99
CA LYS A 416 -11.64 35.63 19.20
C LYS A 416 -13.00 36.31 18.96
N LEU A 417 -13.24 36.79 17.74
CA LEU A 417 -14.53 37.40 17.38
C LEU A 417 -15.62 36.36 17.15
N ALA A 418 -15.26 35.27 16.46
CA ALA A 418 -16.19 34.21 16.07
C ALA A 418 -16.58 33.29 17.25
N ASN A 419 -15.61 32.94 18.12
CA ASN A 419 -15.78 31.98 19.20
C ASN A 419 -15.30 32.55 20.55
N ARG A 420 -16.17 33.27 21.22
CA ARG A 420 -15.86 33.93 22.52
C ARG A 420 -15.63 32.96 23.67
N GLU A 421 -15.94 31.70 23.50
CA GLU A 421 -15.80 30.68 24.54
C GLU A 421 -14.44 30.01 24.55
N ALA A 422 -13.67 30.09 23.45
CA ALA A 422 -12.31 29.58 23.35
C ALA A 422 -11.29 30.69 23.70
N LYS A 423 -10.15 30.28 24.26
CA LYS A 423 -9.00 31.18 24.41
C LYS A 423 -8.14 31.05 23.13
N PHE A 424 -7.80 32.16 22.52
CA PHE A 424 -6.92 32.20 21.35
C PHE A 424 -5.58 32.78 21.71
N VAL A 425 -4.52 32.08 21.27
CA VAL A 425 -3.13 32.51 21.34
C VAL A 425 -2.51 32.46 19.94
N ASP A 426 -1.58 33.33 19.64
CA ASP A 426 -1.03 33.55 18.29
C ASP A 426 0.44 33.13 18.14
N ASN A 427 1.03 32.60 19.20
CA ASN A 427 2.40 32.12 19.17
C ASN A 427 2.57 30.84 20.01
N ASP A 428 3.61 30.05 19.66
CA ASP A 428 3.90 28.76 20.28
C ASP A 428 4.43 28.89 21.70
N GLU A 429 5.19 29.95 22.00
CA GLU A 429 5.76 30.17 23.34
C GLU A 429 4.64 30.25 24.40
N VAL A 430 3.58 31.00 24.10
CA VAL A 430 2.40 31.09 24.97
C VAL A 430 1.60 29.80 24.99
N ALA A 431 1.42 29.16 23.84
CA ALA A 431 0.68 27.90 23.75
C ALA A 431 1.33 26.79 24.58
N PHE A 432 2.66 26.71 24.57
CA PHE A 432 3.45 25.66 25.23
C PHE A 432 3.84 26.04 26.68
N SER A 433 3.45 27.21 27.18
CA SER A 433 3.81 27.68 28.52
C SER A 433 3.13 26.92 29.67
N ARG A 434 2.14 26.07 29.38
CA ARG A 434 1.45 25.20 30.36
C ARG A 434 1.17 23.83 29.80
N CYS A 435 0.82 22.89 30.69
CA CYS A 435 0.38 21.54 30.28
C CYS A 435 -1.15 21.44 30.14
N TYR A 436 -1.57 20.55 29.23
CA TYR A 436 -2.97 20.27 28.93
C TYR A 436 -3.22 18.76 29.03
N ASP A 437 -4.43 18.38 29.45
CA ASP A 437 -4.86 16.98 29.49
C ASP A 437 -4.88 16.32 28.10
N LEU A 438 -5.25 17.10 27.09
CA LEU A 438 -5.24 16.73 25.68
C LEU A 438 -4.59 17.85 24.86
N VAL A 439 -3.54 17.49 24.14
CA VAL A 439 -2.99 18.31 23.05
C VAL A 439 -3.44 17.70 21.74
N PHE A 440 -4.04 18.52 20.88
CA PHE A 440 -4.64 18.11 19.62
C PHE A 440 -4.06 18.94 18.47
N ALA A 441 -3.55 18.29 17.44
CA ALA A 441 -3.01 18.92 16.24
C ALA A 441 -3.62 18.23 15.00
N ASN A 442 -4.58 18.87 14.36
CA ASN A 442 -5.33 18.29 13.25
C ASN A 442 -4.93 18.89 11.91
N SER A 443 -4.23 18.13 11.07
CA SER A 443 -3.76 18.58 9.74
C SER A 443 -2.95 19.88 9.83
N SER A 444 -2.10 20.00 10.81
CA SER A 444 -1.37 21.24 11.10
C SER A 444 0.14 21.05 11.25
N LEU A 445 0.63 19.94 11.83
CA LEU A 445 2.05 19.71 12.09
C LEU A 445 2.90 19.78 10.80
N GLN A 446 2.41 19.27 9.69
CA GLN A 446 3.13 19.28 8.40
C GLN A 446 3.30 20.69 7.80
N TYR A 447 2.64 21.71 8.34
CA TYR A 447 2.76 23.11 7.91
C TYR A 447 3.61 23.96 8.85
N SER A 448 4.22 23.34 9.86
CA SER A 448 5.13 24.04 10.78
C SER A 448 6.46 24.38 10.09
N ASP A 449 7.15 25.40 10.60
CA ASP A 449 8.48 25.80 10.09
C ASP A 449 9.51 24.68 10.36
N ASP A 450 9.44 24.06 11.53
CA ASP A 450 10.19 22.87 11.91
C ASP A 450 9.29 21.89 12.65
N TRP A 451 8.99 20.73 12.03
CA TRP A 451 8.10 19.74 12.60
C TRP A 451 8.67 19.06 13.85
N VAL A 452 10.00 18.97 13.99
CA VAL A 452 10.66 18.35 15.14
C VAL A 452 10.56 19.28 16.36
N GLU A 453 10.93 20.56 16.20
CA GLU A 453 10.77 21.56 17.24
C GLU A 453 9.31 21.70 17.68
N THR A 454 8.40 21.74 16.72
CA THR A 454 6.96 21.82 16.99
C THR A 454 6.46 20.59 17.75
N LEU A 455 6.88 19.38 17.35
CA LEU A 455 6.53 18.15 18.05
C LEU A 455 7.04 18.16 19.49
N ILE A 456 8.29 18.58 19.72
CA ILE A 456 8.86 18.72 21.07
C ILE A 456 8.03 19.69 21.91
N GLY A 457 7.63 20.83 21.32
CA GLY A 457 6.77 21.82 21.99
C GLY A 457 5.38 21.24 22.35
N LEU A 458 4.73 20.54 21.42
CA LEU A 458 3.46 19.85 21.67
C LEU A 458 3.59 18.81 22.80
N VAL A 459 4.67 18.03 22.80
CA VAL A 459 4.94 17.05 23.86
C VAL A 459 5.18 17.75 25.20
N SER A 460 5.91 18.87 25.23
CA SER A 460 6.15 19.63 26.48
C SER A 460 4.84 20.11 27.08
N ALA A 461 3.90 20.54 26.26
CA ALA A 461 2.57 21.00 26.64
C ALA A 461 1.58 19.85 26.97
N THR A 462 1.94 18.60 26.73
CA THR A 462 1.07 17.44 27.00
C THR A 462 1.28 16.94 28.41
N SER A 463 0.18 16.78 29.18
CA SER A 463 0.21 16.07 30.47
C SER A 463 -0.15 14.59 30.34
N THR A 464 -1.06 14.23 29.47
CA THR A 464 -1.50 12.82 29.32
C THR A 464 -1.62 12.39 27.87
N TRP A 465 -2.43 13.08 27.05
CA TRP A 465 -2.74 12.67 25.69
C TRP A 465 -2.28 13.67 24.64
N LEU A 466 -1.55 13.18 23.65
CA LEU A 466 -1.23 13.92 22.43
C LEU A 466 -1.89 13.20 21.25
N PHE A 467 -2.73 13.92 20.49
CA PHE A 467 -3.33 13.39 19.28
C PHE A 467 -2.94 14.24 18.07
N ILE A 468 -2.17 13.62 17.16
CA ILE A 468 -1.76 14.22 15.90
C ILE A 468 -2.55 13.56 14.80
N SER A 469 -3.38 14.34 14.10
CA SER A 469 -4.32 13.83 13.12
C SER A 469 -4.01 14.34 11.72
N ARG A 470 -4.24 13.50 10.70
CA ARG A 470 -4.12 13.84 9.29
C ARG A 470 -2.72 14.38 8.93
N ILE A 471 -1.70 13.71 9.43
CA ILE A 471 -0.30 14.04 9.13
C ILE A 471 0.14 13.38 7.82
N HIS A 472 0.96 14.10 7.05
CA HIS A 472 1.52 13.64 5.78
C HIS A 472 2.81 12.87 6.02
N LEU A 473 2.75 11.55 5.96
CA LEU A 473 3.91 10.69 6.20
C LEU A 473 4.39 10.03 4.92
N VAL A 474 5.70 9.98 4.80
CA VAL A 474 6.43 9.21 3.77
C VAL A 474 7.23 8.11 4.45
N SER A 475 7.39 6.97 3.77
CA SER A 475 8.13 5.83 4.33
C SER A 475 9.52 5.69 3.73
N ASN A 476 9.70 6.09 2.47
CA ASN A 476 10.86 5.71 1.67
C ASN A 476 11.83 6.86 1.34
N ILE A 477 11.57 8.04 1.88
CA ILE A 477 12.44 9.21 1.70
C ILE A 477 12.66 9.91 3.03
N VAL A 478 13.75 10.65 3.14
CA VAL A 478 14.00 11.52 4.30
C VAL A 478 12.94 12.60 4.40
N SER A 479 12.69 13.07 5.63
CA SER A 479 11.78 14.19 5.85
C SER A 479 12.21 15.41 5.07
N GLN A 480 11.33 15.96 4.22
CA GLN A 480 11.64 17.10 3.36
C GLN A 480 10.43 17.99 3.10
N ILE A 481 10.69 19.24 2.72
CA ILE A 481 9.64 20.21 2.37
C ILE A 481 9.35 20.13 0.87
N TYR A 482 8.06 20.18 0.51
CA TYR A 482 7.62 20.37 -0.86
C TYR A 482 6.59 21.50 -0.95
N SER A 483 6.38 22.03 -2.15
CA SER A 483 5.33 23.02 -2.40
C SER A 483 4.04 22.31 -2.79
N ASP A 484 2.95 22.65 -2.13
CA ASP A 484 1.60 22.20 -2.44
C ASP A 484 0.69 23.41 -2.69
N ARG A 485 -0.45 23.21 -3.32
CA ARG A 485 -1.40 24.28 -3.59
C ARG A 485 -2.61 24.16 -2.69
N ALA A 486 -2.74 25.11 -1.77
CA ALA A 486 -3.90 25.19 -0.88
C ALA A 486 -4.50 26.59 -0.93
N TYR A 487 -5.83 26.68 -1.01
CA TYR A 487 -6.58 27.94 -0.98
C TYR A 487 -6.08 28.98 -1.99
N GLU A 488 -5.80 28.53 -3.24
CA GLU A 488 -5.28 29.35 -4.33
C GLU A 488 -3.85 29.91 -4.12
N SER A 489 -3.15 29.45 -3.10
CA SER A 489 -1.77 29.84 -2.77
C SER A 489 -0.84 28.64 -2.69
N ASP A 490 0.45 28.85 -2.98
CA ASP A 490 1.48 27.86 -2.78
C ASP A 490 1.88 27.82 -1.30
N VAL A 491 1.74 26.65 -0.68
CA VAL A 491 2.10 26.42 0.72
C VAL A 491 3.26 25.45 0.82
N GLN A 492 4.14 25.67 1.78
CA GLN A 492 5.23 24.74 2.09
C GLN A 492 4.72 23.66 3.03
N VAL A 493 4.96 22.38 2.68
CA VAL A 493 4.44 21.22 3.41
C VAL A 493 5.57 20.25 3.68
N TRP A 494 5.68 19.77 4.90
CA TRP A 494 6.56 18.67 5.25
C TRP A 494 5.98 17.34 4.80
N ALA A 495 6.70 16.60 3.97
CA ALA A 495 6.59 15.16 3.85
C ALA A 495 7.48 14.55 4.94
N ILE A 496 6.89 14.11 6.04
CA ILE A 496 7.64 13.68 7.21
C ILE A 496 7.90 12.16 7.11
N ASN A 497 9.15 11.74 7.27
CA ASN A 497 9.46 10.32 7.32
C ASN A 497 8.80 9.67 8.54
N ARG A 498 8.06 8.59 8.33
CA ARG A 498 7.27 7.93 9.37
C ARG A 498 8.15 7.39 10.51
N ASN A 499 9.32 6.84 10.18
CA ASN A 499 10.22 6.30 11.18
C ASN A 499 10.84 7.42 12.03
N ASP A 500 11.25 8.52 11.38
CA ASP A 500 11.77 9.70 12.08
C ASP A 500 10.72 10.28 13.03
N PHE A 501 9.46 10.37 12.57
CA PHE A 501 8.34 10.85 13.38
C PHE A 501 8.09 9.98 14.61
N LEU A 502 8.04 8.65 14.44
CA LEU A 502 7.79 7.72 15.54
C LEU A 502 9.00 7.64 16.50
N GLU A 503 10.21 7.69 15.95
CA GLU A 503 11.43 7.68 16.77
C GLU A 503 11.55 8.97 17.59
N THR A 504 11.29 10.14 16.98
CA THR A 504 11.28 11.42 17.68
C THR A 504 10.21 11.44 18.77
N SER A 505 8.99 10.96 18.45
CA SER A 505 7.92 10.83 19.44
C SER A 505 8.33 9.97 20.63
N ARG A 506 8.95 8.80 20.37
CA ARG A 506 9.45 7.90 21.43
C ARG A 506 10.57 8.53 22.26
N LYS A 507 11.53 9.23 21.63
CA LYS A 507 12.62 9.95 22.33
C LYS A 507 12.08 11.04 23.25
N CYS A 508 10.94 11.63 22.91
CA CYS A 508 10.25 12.63 23.74
C CYS A 508 9.39 12.01 24.87
N GLY A 509 9.46 10.69 25.10
CA GLY A 509 8.72 10.02 26.17
C GLY A 509 7.27 9.68 25.85
N LEU A 510 6.89 9.64 24.58
CA LEU A 510 5.55 9.26 24.15
C LEU A 510 5.45 7.75 23.88
N VAL A 511 4.33 7.16 24.29
CA VAL A 511 3.95 5.79 23.95
C VAL A 511 2.80 5.85 22.94
N LYS A 512 3.02 5.31 21.75
CA LYS A 512 1.95 5.19 20.75
C LYS A 512 0.88 4.20 21.22
N ARG A 513 -0.35 4.66 21.39
CA ARG A 513 -1.51 3.85 21.77
C ARG A 513 -2.31 3.39 20.56
N HIS A 514 -2.57 4.31 19.63
CA HIS A 514 -3.31 4.00 18.41
C HIS A 514 -2.70 4.70 17.21
N GLU A 515 -2.79 4.04 16.06
CA GLU A 515 -2.57 4.61 14.74
C GLU A 515 -3.85 4.37 13.93
N MET A 516 -4.37 5.40 13.30
CA MET A 516 -5.63 5.36 12.56
C MET A 516 -5.40 5.81 11.13
N HIS A 517 -6.04 5.14 10.19
CA HIS A 517 -6.09 5.59 8.81
C HIS A 517 -7.14 6.70 8.66
N THR A 518 -6.83 7.70 7.86
CA THR A 518 -7.82 8.67 7.42
C THR A 518 -8.22 8.39 5.98
N PHE A 519 -9.45 8.74 5.61
CA PHE A 519 -9.96 8.53 4.24
C PHE A 519 -9.32 9.46 3.20
N GLU A 520 -8.45 10.38 3.62
CA GLU A 520 -7.83 11.34 2.73
C GLU A 520 -6.58 10.75 2.10
N ASN A 521 -6.60 10.76 0.79
CA ASN A 521 -5.43 10.58 -0.04
C ASN A 521 -5.01 11.97 -0.55
N LEU A 522 -3.80 12.37 -0.26
CA LEU A 522 -3.29 13.68 -0.62
C LEU A 522 -2.24 13.51 -1.73
N PRO A 523 -2.47 14.11 -2.91
CA PRO A 523 -1.46 14.11 -3.96
C PRO A 523 -0.20 14.82 -3.47
N SER A 524 0.96 14.27 -3.77
CA SER A 524 2.25 14.90 -3.50
C SER A 524 3.25 14.57 -4.60
N PRO A 525 4.38 15.27 -4.70
CA PRO A 525 5.46 14.91 -5.61
C PRO A 525 6.04 13.50 -5.34
N PHE A 526 5.77 12.94 -4.17
CA PHE A 526 6.24 11.63 -3.72
C PHE A 526 5.18 10.53 -3.87
N GLY A 527 4.16 10.78 -4.67
CA GLY A 527 2.98 9.93 -4.83
C GLY A 527 1.85 10.35 -3.88
N GLU A 528 0.81 9.50 -3.81
CA GLU A 528 -0.35 9.75 -2.97
C GLU A 528 -0.01 9.48 -1.51
N LEU A 529 -0.05 10.52 -0.66
CA LEU A 529 0.18 10.40 0.78
C LEU A 529 -1.12 9.99 1.46
N LYS A 530 -1.12 8.86 2.14
CA LYS A 530 -2.23 8.44 2.99
C LYS A 530 -2.16 9.19 4.31
N GLY A 531 -3.21 9.95 4.61
CA GLY A 531 -3.32 10.61 5.91
C GLY A 531 -3.33 9.58 7.05
N ARG A 532 -2.57 9.86 8.09
CA ARG A 532 -2.48 9.06 9.32
C ARG A 532 -2.81 9.90 10.52
N SER A 533 -3.36 9.27 11.55
CA SER A 533 -3.58 9.87 12.85
C SER A 533 -2.97 9.00 13.93
N PHE A 534 -2.37 9.64 14.92
CA PHE A 534 -1.67 8.96 16.02
C PHE A 534 -2.15 9.48 17.36
N LEU A 535 -2.53 8.55 18.21
CA LEU A 535 -2.78 8.83 19.63
C LEU A 535 -1.59 8.35 20.46
N PHE A 536 -1.00 9.28 21.17
CA PHE A 536 0.09 9.01 22.09
C PHE A 536 -0.34 9.30 23.52
N GLU A 537 0.19 8.49 24.44
CA GLU A 537 0.16 8.75 25.87
C GLU A 537 1.55 9.17 26.33
N LYS A 538 1.62 10.26 27.09
CA LYS A 538 2.84 10.68 27.74
C LYS A 538 2.95 9.97 29.09
N LEU A 539 3.97 9.16 29.26
CA LEU A 539 4.28 8.54 30.53
C LEU A 539 5.00 9.55 31.43
N ASN A 540 4.52 9.70 32.67
CA ASN A 540 5.13 10.55 33.68
C ASN A 540 6.48 10.01 34.14
#